data_def60e1d12b728c96dde7d4b7238ed88
#
_entry.id   def60e1d12b728c96dde7d4b7238ed88
#
_cell.length_a   1.000
_cell.length_b   1.000
_cell.length_c   1.000
_cell.angle_alpha   90.00
_cell.angle_beta   90.00
_cell.angle_gamma   90.00
#
_symmetry.space_group_name_H-M   'P 1'
#
loop_
_entity.id
_entity.type
_entity.pdbx_description
1 polymer ?
#
loop_
_entity_poly.entity_id
_entity_poly.type
_entity_poly.pdbx_seq_one_letter_code
_entity_poly.pdbx_strand_id
1 'polypeptide(L)'
;MSDPVQPPSVVDLGERYRPNRELLAQLPLSLVFDNFFYTHLRAVYPPDVPVVDVLFDGGNEAPQQSWATYVTATQQMGDAIGERAAADAYLQQVESALAAYGREVRAAAPQVRRYAVVQFADARQLRIFAPNSLFRVSLDLMGLEQADLGAGNRWGSRLVALPELAQLPEDTCLIIVGPFPRMTEVELSRSYLWQRIGFGARRCLRKVPAVWLFGRPESVALFGRYVHEAMVGDGK
;
A
#
# COMPACT_ATOMS: atom_id res chain seq x y z
N MET A 1 -15.08 4.37 2.06
CA MET A 1 -14.34 4.61 3.33
C MET A 1 -13.81 6.02 3.27
N SER A 2 -14.15 6.88 4.22
CA SER A 2 -13.58 8.23 4.36
C SER A 2 -12.16 8.12 4.94
N ASP A 3 -11.29 9.08 4.61
CA ASP A 3 -9.97 9.16 5.23
C ASP A 3 -10.11 9.26 6.76
N PRO A 4 -9.30 8.55 7.53
CA PRO A 4 -9.36 8.61 8.98
C PRO A 4 -9.04 10.03 9.45
N VAL A 5 -10.07 10.70 9.99
CA VAL A 5 -9.89 12.00 10.62
C VAL A 5 -9.33 11.75 12.02
N GLN A 6 -8.16 12.28 12.32
CA GLN A 6 -7.62 12.24 13.68
C GLN A 6 -8.51 13.08 14.62
N PRO A 7 -8.92 12.52 15.76
CA PRO A 7 -9.63 13.30 16.77
C PRO A 7 -8.80 14.51 17.22
N PRO A 8 -9.44 15.65 17.59
CA PRO A 8 -8.72 16.83 18.08
C PRO A 8 -7.89 16.59 19.34
N SER A 9 -8.15 15.50 20.05
CA SER A 9 -7.42 15.08 21.26
C SER A 9 -6.12 14.32 20.99
N VAL A 10 -5.81 14.01 19.73
CA VAL A 10 -4.54 13.33 19.39
C VAL A 10 -3.39 14.31 19.53
N VAL A 11 -2.42 13.95 20.34
CA VAL A 11 -1.19 14.73 20.53
C VAL A 11 -0.15 14.30 19.50
N ASP A 12 0.28 15.25 18.66
CA ASP A 12 1.37 15.02 17.73
C ASP A 12 2.71 15.09 18.47
N LEU A 13 3.45 13.98 18.43
CA LEU A 13 4.77 13.88 19.03
C LEU A 13 5.90 14.31 18.07
N GLY A 14 5.56 14.76 16.87
CA GLY A 14 6.50 15.20 15.85
C GLY A 14 7.08 14.07 15.00
N GLU A 15 8.38 14.11 14.72
CA GLU A 15 9.01 13.16 13.82
C GLU A 15 9.03 11.75 14.41
N ARG A 16 8.53 10.77 13.67
CA ARG A 16 8.34 9.39 14.15
C ARG A 16 9.61 8.68 14.63
N TYR A 17 10.80 9.04 14.12
CA TYR A 17 12.08 8.48 14.60
C TYR A 17 12.71 9.27 15.74
N ARG A 18 12.20 10.48 15.99
CA ARG A 18 12.65 11.39 17.05
C ARG A 18 11.46 12.09 17.69
N PRO A 19 10.57 11.34 18.33
CA PRO A 19 9.41 11.94 19.00
C PRO A 19 9.87 12.87 20.11
N ASN A 20 9.04 13.87 20.39
CA ASN A 20 9.27 14.77 21.52
C ASN A 20 9.15 13.99 22.83
N ARG A 21 10.30 13.67 23.45
CA ARG A 21 10.38 12.85 24.66
C ARG A 21 9.82 13.55 25.90
N GLU A 22 9.94 14.86 25.96
CA GLU A 22 9.41 15.66 27.09
C GLU A 22 7.88 15.64 27.06
N LEU A 23 7.30 15.78 25.87
CA LEU A 23 5.86 15.70 25.68
C LEU A 23 5.35 14.27 25.91
N LEU A 24 6.08 13.26 25.41
CA LEU A 24 5.76 11.85 25.64
C LEU A 24 5.70 11.50 27.12
N ALA A 25 6.65 12.00 27.90
CA ALA A 25 6.72 11.78 29.36
C ALA A 25 5.57 12.43 30.14
N GLN A 26 4.86 13.38 29.55
CA GLN A 26 3.72 14.07 30.17
C GLN A 26 2.37 13.40 29.85
N LEU A 27 2.36 12.45 28.90
CA LEU A 27 1.13 11.78 28.52
C LEU A 27 0.76 10.65 29.49
N PRO A 28 -0.51 10.51 29.84
CA PRO A 28 -1.01 9.40 30.66
C PRO A 28 -1.10 8.13 29.78
N LEU A 29 0.04 7.51 29.51
CA LEU A 29 0.09 6.30 28.69
C LEU A 29 -0.47 5.10 29.45
N SER A 30 -1.39 4.36 28.84
CA SER A 30 -1.91 3.09 29.35
C SER A 30 -1.46 1.88 28.51
N LEU A 31 -1.04 2.11 27.26
CA LEU A 31 -0.58 1.10 26.33
C LEU A 31 0.26 1.75 25.23
N VAL A 32 1.29 1.06 24.76
CA VAL A 32 2.09 1.45 23.59
C VAL A 32 2.02 0.35 22.53
N PHE A 33 1.65 0.71 21.32
CA PHE A 33 1.88 -0.12 20.13
C PHE A 33 3.20 0.27 19.48
N ASP A 34 4.10 -0.68 19.35
CA ASP A 34 5.45 -0.48 18.86
C ASP A 34 5.81 -1.52 17.80
N ASN A 35 6.96 -1.40 17.18
CA ASN A 35 7.57 -2.41 16.34
C ASN A 35 9.11 -2.33 16.42
N PHE A 36 9.78 -3.27 15.79
CA PHE A 36 11.23 -3.40 15.86
C PHE A 36 12.03 -2.15 15.40
N PHE A 37 11.45 -1.26 14.60
CA PHE A 37 12.10 -0.02 14.20
C PHE A 37 12.23 0.99 15.35
N TYR A 38 11.41 0.87 16.39
CA TYR A 38 11.32 1.82 17.48
C TYR A 38 11.82 1.26 18.82
N THR A 39 12.45 0.09 18.84
CA THR A 39 12.96 -0.54 20.05
C THR A 39 13.90 0.37 20.85
N HIS A 40 14.60 1.29 20.17
CA HIS A 40 15.45 2.30 20.79
C HIS A 40 14.68 3.36 21.62
N LEU A 41 13.37 3.45 21.45
CA LEU A 41 12.49 4.35 22.20
C LEU A 41 11.93 3.69 23.48
N ARG A 42 12.03 2.37 23.60
CA ARG A 42 11.44 1.64 24.75
C ARG A 42 11.95 2.10 26.11
N ALA A 43 13.19 2.59 26.18
CA ALA A 43 13.76 3.15 27.39
C ALA A 43 13.12 4.48 27.84
N VAL A 44 12.32 5.12 26.97
CA VAL A 44 11.60 6.37 27.29
C VAL A 44 10.17 6.13 27.76
N TYR A 45 9.62 4.93 27.54
CA TYR A 45 8.29 4.58 28.00
C TYR A 45 8.30 4.32 29.53
N PRO A 46 7.25 4.68 30.25
CA PRO A 46 7.14 4.31 31.66
C PRO A 46 7.23 2.78 31.82
N PRO A 47 7.95 2.27 32.84
CA PRO A 47 8.25 0.84 32.97
C PRO A 47 7.02 -0.03 33.25
N ASP A 48 5.96 0.56 33.74
CA ASP A 48 4.68 -0.09 34.07
C ASP A 48 3.68 -0.07 32.91
N VAL A 49 4.00 0.61 31.79
CA VAL A 49 3.14 0.65 30.61
C VAL A 49 3.45 -0.52 29.69
N PRO A 50 2.46 -1.39 29.38
CA PRO A 50 2.66 -2.51 28.49
C PRO A 50 2.96 -2.03 27.07
N VAL A 51 3.93 -2.70 26.43
CA VAL A 51 4.31 -2.47 25.02
C VAL A 51 3.95 -3.69 24.21
N VAL A 52 3.11 -3.52 23.21
CA VAL A 52 2.69 -4.58 22.28
C VAL A 52 3.40 -4.39 20.95
N ASP A 53 4.19 -5.39 20.56
CA ASP A 53 4.83 -5.43 19.24
C ASP A 53 3.80 -5.74 18.15
N VAL A 54 3.69 -4.86 17.16
CA VAL A 54 2.76 -5.01 16.04
C VAL A 54 3.53 -5.00 14.74
N LEU A 55 3.52 -6.13 14.03
CA LEU A 55 4.28 -6.33 12.79
C LEU A 55 3.33 -6.54 11.61
N PHE A 56 3.24 -5.56 10.72
CA PHE A 56 2.44 -5.64 9.51
C PHE A 56 3.21 -6.15 8.27
N ASP A 57 4.54 -6.30 8.38
CA ASP A 57 5.43 -6.67 7.27
C ASP A 57 6.16 -8.02 7.47
N GLY A 58 5.77 -8.80 8.48
CA GLY A 58 6.40 -10.07 8.79
C GLY A 58 7.76 -9.96 9.49
N GLY A 59 8.23 -8.75 9.79
CA GLY A 59 9.45 -8.49 10.56
C GLY A 59 10.75 -8.58 9.74
N ASN A 60 11.88 -8.65 10.47
CA ASN A 60 13.22 -8.59 9.84
C ASN A 60 13.61 -9.84 9.06
N GLU A 61 13.12 -11.02 9.44
CA GLU A 61 13.58 -12.30 8.91
C GLU A 61 12.91 -12.71 7.60
N ALA A 62 11.69 -12.27 7.39
CA ALA A 62 10.95 -12.53 6.16
C ALA A 62 10.03 -11.34 5.83
N PRO A 63 10.55 -10.27 5.23
CA PRO A 63 9.75 -9.12 4.88
C PRO A 63 8.80 -9.48 3.73
N GLN A 64 7.72 -10.14 4.07
CA GLN A 64 6.67 -10.49 3.12
C GLN A 64 5.35 -9.96 3.65
N GLN A 65 4.87 -8.90 3.05
CA GLN A 65 3.52 -8.43 3.32
C GLN A 65 2.52 -9.49 2.81
N SER A 66 1.69 -9.97 3.70
CA SER A 66 0.62 -10.90 3.38
C SER A 66 -0.64 -10.51 4.13
N TRP A 67 -1.80 -10.91 3.63
CA TRP A 67 -3.05 -10.64 4.34
C TRP A 67 -3.06 -11.29 5.73
N ALA A 68 -2.52 -12.50 5.86
CA ALA A 68 -2.42 -13.18 7.15
C ALA A 68 -1.62 -12.37 8.19
N THR A 69 -0.53 -11.73 7.78
CA THR A 69 0.25 -10.84 8.65
C THR A 69 -0.57 -9.64 9.11
N TYR A 70 -1.35 -9.02 8.21
CA TYR A 70 -2.25 -7.92 8.55
C TYR A 70 -3.36 -8.36 9.51
N VAL A 71 -3.94 -9.55 9.28
CA VAL A 71 -4.95 -10.13 10.16
C VAL A 71 -4.39 -10.30 11.58
N THR A 72 -3.25 -10.99 11.70
CA THR A 72 -2.62 -11.24 13.00
C THR A 72 -2.32 -9.93 13.75
N ALA A 73 -1.69 -8.96 13.07
CA ALA A 73 -1.34 -7.68 13.69
C ALA A 73 -2.58 -6.89 14.14
N THR A 74 -3.63 -6.85 13.31
CA THR A 74 -4.87 -6.15 13.65
C THR A 74 -5.59 -6.83 14.83
N GLN A 75 -5.59 -8.15 14.85
CA GLN A 75 -6.16 -8.93 15.94
C GLN A 75 -5.41 -8.74 17.26
N GLN A 76 -4.07 -8.72 17.22
CA GLN A 76 -3.24 -8.42 18.39
C GLN A 76 -3.55 -7.02 18.96
N MET A 77 -3.73 -6.03 18.08
CA MET A 77 -4.16 -4.71 18.53
C MET A 77 -5.55 -4.74 19.18
N GLY A 78 -6.50 -5.44 18.56
CA GLY A 78 -7.85 -5.62 19.09
C GLY A 78 -7.85 -6.29 20.48
N ASP A 79 -7.06 -7.35 20.63
CA ASP A 79 -6.92 -8.07 21.93
C ASP A 79 -6.36 -7.13 23.01
N ALA A 80 -5.33 -6.37 22.67
CA ALA A 80 -4.65 -5.48 23.63
C ALA A 80 -5.54 -4.34 24.16
N ILE A 81 -6.56 -3.93 23.40
CA ILE A 81 -7.52 -2.88 23.80
C ILE A 81 -8.91 -3.43 24.14
N GLY A 82 -9.09 -4.76 24.14
CA GLY A 82 -10.37 -5.40 24.44
C GLY A 82 -11.42 -5.31 23.32
N GLU A 83 -10.99 -5.00 22.08
CA GLU A 83 -11.86 -4.76 20.91
C GLU A 83 -11.65 -5.82 19.80
N ARG A 84 -11.38 -7.07 20.17
CA ARG A 84 -11.13 -8.16 19.21
C ARG A 84 -12.27 -8.32 18.20
N ALA A 85 -13.51 -8.28 18.65
CA ALA A 85 -14.67 -8.45 17.78
C ALA A 85 -14.78 -7.32 16.74
N ALA A 86 -14.45 -6.09 17.13
CA ALA A 86 -14.41 -4.94 16.19
C ALA A 86 -13.28 -5.10 15.15
N ALA A 87 -12.12 -5.60 15.57
CA ALA A 87 -11.00 -5.90 14.69
C ALA A 87 -11.38 -6.98 13.64
N ASP A 88 -11.99 -8.07 14.06
CA ASP A 88 -12.42 -9.15 13.17
C ASP A 88 -13.51 -8.67 12.19
N ALA A 89 -14.49 -7.90 12.65
CA ALA A 89 -15.53 -7.33 11.80
C ALA A 89 -14.95 -6.37 10.74
N TYR A 90 -13.98 -5.56 11.12
CA TYR A 90 -13.29 -4.65 10.20
C TYR A 90 -12.51 -5.41 9.12
N LEU A 91 -11.75 -6.44 9.49
CA LEU A 91 -11.01 -7.28 8.55
C LEU A 91 -11.96 -7.96 7.53
N GLN A 92 -13.06 -8.52 8.01
CA GLN A 92 -14.08 -9.13 7.15
C GLN A 92 -14.74 -8.12 6.20
N GLN A 93 -14.96 -6.89 6.66
CA GLN A 93 -15.45 -5.80 5.82
C GLN A 93 -14.47 -5.47 4.69
N VAL A 94 -13.17 -5.39 4.99
CA VAL A 94 -12.12 -5.14 3.99
C VAL A 94 -12.09 -6.26 2.95
N GLU A 95 -12.05 -7.51 3.37
CA GLU A 95 -12.06 -8.66 2.47
C GLU A 95 -13.27 -8.66 1.55
N SER A 96 -14.46 -8.46 2.10
CA SER A 96 -15.71 -8.46 1.36
C SER A 96 -15.78 -7.33 0.34
N ALA A 97 -15.34 -6.13 0.72
CA ALA A 97 -15.31 -4.97 -0.17
C ALA A 97 -14.32 -5.18 -1.32
N LEU A 98 -13.10 -5.66 -1.05
CA LEU A 98 -12.10 -5.88 -2.07
C LEU A 98 -12.50 -7.00 -3.03
N ALA A 99 -13.09 -8.09 -2.53
CA ALA A 99 -13.62 -9.14 -3.38
C ALA A 99 -14.75 -8.63 -4.31
N ALA A 100 -15.61 -7.73 -3.82
CA ALA A 100 -16.63 -7.08 -4.65
C ALA A 100 -16.00 -6.19 -5.73
N TYR A 101 -15.07 -5.30 -5.35
CA TYR A 101 -14.35 -4.45 -6.29
C TYR A 101 -13.65 -5.26 -7.39
N GLY A 102 -13.02 -6.36 -7.04
CA GLY A 102 -12.35 -7.23 -8.00
C GLY A 102 -13.30 -7.85 -9.03
N ARG A 103 -14.52 -8.23 -8.61
CA ARG A 103 -15.54 -8.72 -9.56
C ARG A 103 -15.95 -7.63 -10.56
N GLU A 104 -16.18 -6.42 -10.08
CA GLU A 104 -16.58 -5.29 -10.91
C GLU A 104 -15.48 -4.86 -11.87
N VAL A 105 -14.21 -4.83 -11.41
CA VAL A 105 -13.05 -4.55 -12.25
C VAL A 105 -12.90 -5.56 -13.37
N ARG A 106 -13.04 -6.87 -13.08
CA ARG A 106 -12.99 -7.90 -14.14
C ARG A 106 -14.13 -7.79 -15.14
N ALA A 107 -15.32 -7.41 -14.69
CA ALA A 107 -16.47 -7.21 -15.56
C ALA A 107 -16.29 -5.97 -16.46
N ALA A 108 -15.72 -4.88 -15.93
CA ALA A 108 -15.49 -3.63 -16.66
C ALA A 108 -14.36 -3.74 -17.71
N ALA A 109 -13.36 -4.58 -17.46
CA ALA A 109 -12.18 -4.72 -18.31
C ALA A 109 -11.78 -6.19 -18.56
N PRO A 110 -12.62 -6.99 -19.22
CA PRO A 110 -12.40 -8.43 -19.39
C PRO A 110 -11.15 -8.79 -20.23
N GLN A 111 -10.63 -7.84 -21.01
CA GLN A 111 -9.39 -7.97 -21.77
C GLN A 111 -8.12 -7.80 -20.91
N VAL A 112 -8.22 -7.22 -19.73
CA VAL A 112 -7.11 -7.05 -18.79
C VAL A 112 -7.04 -8.28 -17.89
N ARG A 113 -5.93 -9.00 -17.95
CA ARG A 113 -5.71 -10.17 -17.11
C ARG A 113 -4.74 -9.89 -15.95
N ARG A 114 -3.80 -8.95 -16.18
CA ARG A 114 -2.71 -8.64 -15.23
C ARG A 114 -2.65 -7.17 -14.91
N TYR A 115 -2.12 -6.86 -13.74
CA TYR A 115 -1.99 -5.50 -13.22
C TYR A 115 -0.56 -5.29 -12.74
N ALA A 116 0.17 -4.40 -13.39
CA ALA A 116 1.50 -3.97 -12.93
C ALA A 116 1.37 -2.64 -12.19
N VAL A 117 1.87 -2.60 -10.96
CA VAL A 117 1.80 -1.39 -10.14
C VAL A 117 3.16 -0.71 -10.13
N VAL A 118 3.17 0.57 -10.47
CA VAL A 118 4.41 1.34 -10.61
C VAL A 118 4.30 2.73 -9.99
N GLN A 119 5.47 3.30 -9.66
CA GLN A 119 5.62 4.70 -9.28
C GLN A 119 6.81 5.29 -10.05
N PHE A 120 6.57 6.33 -10.81
CA PHE A 120 7.62 7.00 -11.57
C PHE A 120 8.52 7.85 -10.66
N ALA A 121 9.82 7.68 -10.79
CA ALA A 121 10.80 8.61 -10.24
C ALA A 121 11.00 9.78 -11.20
N ASP A 122 11.11 9.48 -12.50
CA ASP A 122 11.18 10.41 -13.61
C ASP A 122 10.73 9.71 -14.92
N ALA A 123 10.92 10.32 -16.08
CA ALA A 123 10.52 9.74 -17.37
C ALA A 123 11.43 8.58 -17.86
N ARG A 124 12.49 8.25 -17.15
CA ARG A 124 13.47 7.21 -17.53
C ARG A 124 13.46 6.04 -16.55
N GLN A 125 13.15 6.31 -15.28
CA GLN A 125 13.22 5.35 -14.19
C GLN A 125 11.92 5.34 -13.39
N LEU A 126 11.52 4.15 -13.00
CA LEU A 126 10.35 3.93 -12.18
C LEU A 126 10.59 2.78 -11.20
N ARG A 127 9.84 2.79 -10.15
CA ARG A 127 9.76 1.68 -9.22
C ARG A 127 8.61 0.79 -9.66
N ILE A 128 8.86 -0.50 -9.90
CA ILE A 128 7.81 -1.51 -10.03
C ILE A 128 7.66 -2.26 -8.72
N PHE A 129 6.42 -2.49 -8.31
CA PHE A 129 6.14 -3.19 -7.06
C PHE A 129 6.09 -4.70 -7.28
N ALA A 130 6.76 -5.42 -6.39
CA ALA A 130 6.97 -6.85 -6.45
C ALA A 130 5.92 -7.63 -5.62
N PRO A 131 5.90 -8.97 -5.69
CA PRO A 131 4.96 -9.81 -4.96
C PRO A 131 4.97 -9.65 -3.43
N ASN A 132 6.05 -9.14 -2.85
CA ASN A 132 6.17 -8.86 -1.42
C ASN A 132 5.74 -7.44 -1.03
N SER A 133 4.87 -6.80 -1.82
CA SER A 133 4.36 -5.45 -1.55
C SER A 133 2.91 -5.45 -1.06
N LEU A 134 2.51 -4.37 -0.39
CA LEU A 134 1.12 -4.09 -0.01
C LEU A 134 0.17 -4.18 -1.21
N PHE A 135 0.60 -3.75 -2.38
CA PHE A 135 -0.22 -3.74 -3.59
C PHE A 135 -0.60 -5.15 -4.03
N ARG A 136 0.33 -6.11 -3.89
CA ARG A 136 0.03 -7.53 -4.14
C ARG A 136 -1.06 -8.03 -3.22
N VAL A 137 -0.99 -7.71 -1.93
CA VAL A 137 -2.02 -8.12 -0.95
C VAL A 137 -3.40 -7.61 -1.38
N SER A 138 -3.49 -6.35 -1.80
CA SER A 138 -4.76 -5.78 -2.26
C SER A 138 -5.28 -6.46 -3.54
N LEU A 139 -4.40 -6.66 -4.54
CA LEU A 139 -4.78 -7.33 -5.79
C LEU A 139 -5.22 -8.79 -5.54
N ASP A 140 -4.56 -9.51 -4.64
CA ASP A 140 -4.93 -10.88 -4.29
C ASP A 140 -6.33 -10.95 -3.65
N LEU A 141 -6.66 -10.04 -2.73
CA LEU A 141 -8.00 -9.93 -2.14
C LEU A 141 -9.07 -9.56 -3.17
N MET A 142 -8.70 -8.79 -4.19
CA MET A 142 -9.56 -8.51 -5.34
C MET A 142 -9.66 -9.70 -6.32
N GLY A 143 -8.82 -10.73 -6.18
CA GLY A 143 -8.70 -11.83 -7.14
C GLY A 143 -8.16 -11.37 -8.49
N LEU A 144 -7.23 -10.40 -8.49
CA LEU A 144 -6.56 -9.84 -9.65
C LEU A 144 -5.10 -10.30 -9.69
N GLU A 145 -4.62 -10.71 -10.86
CA GLU A 145 -3.23 -11.18 -11.03
C GLU A 145 -2.27 -10.00 -11.14
N GLN A 146 -1.23 -9.98 -10.29
CA GLN A 146 -0.17 -9.01 -10.43
C GLN A 146 0.85 -9.46 -11.48
N ALA A 147 1.20 -8.56 -12.41
CA ALA A 147 2.39 -8.67 -13.24
C ALA A 147 3.56 -7.91 -12.61
N ASP A 148 4.73 -8.52 -12.62
CA ASP A 148 5.97 -7.93 -12.12
C ASP A 148 7.13 -8.20 -13.09
N LEU A 149 8.29 -7.65 -12.79
CA LEU A 149 9.54 -7.86 -13.53
C LEU A 149 10.59 -8.60 -12.70
N GLY A 150 10.14 -9.44 -11.77
CA GLY A 150 10.98 -10.25 -10.89
C GLY A 150 11.00 -9.77 -9.44
N ALA A 151 11.89 -10.37 -8.65
CA ALA A 151 11.97 -10.16 -7.22
C ALA A 151 12.24 -8.69 -6.86
N GLY A 152 11.52 -8.19 -5.87
CA GLY A 152 11.75 -6.89 -5.27
C GLY A 152 12.79 -6.95 -4.15
N ASN A 153 13.21 -5.77 -3.72
CA ASN A 153 14.00 -5.61 -2.50
C ASN A 153 13.12 -5.90 -1.25
N ARG A 154 13.71 -5.81 -0.05
CA ARG A 154 12.99 -5.98 1.22
C ARG A 154 11.78 -5.04 1.39
N TRP A 155 11.71 -3.97 0.62
CA TRP A 155 10.61 -3.00 0.65
C TRP A 155 9.52 -3.27 -0.38
N GLY A 156 9.54 -4.44 -1.01
CA GLY A 156 8.53 -4.85 -1.98
C GLY A 156 8.60 -4.11 -3.31
N SER A 157 9.76 -3.61 -3.71
CA SER A 157 9.88 -2.89 -4.97
C SER A 157 11.25 -3.08 -5.63
N ARG A 158 11.30 -2.85 -6.94
CA ARG A 158 12.50 -2.83 -7.74
C ARG A 158 12.55 -1.56 -8.59
N LEU A 159 13.71 -0.90 -8.65
CA LEU A 159 13.93 0.19 -9.60
C LEU A 159 14.23 -0.42 -10.97
N VAL A 160 13.50 0.04 -11.98
CA VAL A 160 13.62 -0.42 -13.36
C VAL A 160 13.72 0.77 -14.31
N ALA A 161 14.37 0.56 -15.45
CA ALA A 161 14.38 1.54 -16.53
C ALA A 161 13.10 1.43 -17.38
N LEU A 162 12.66 2.54 -17.96
CA LEU A 162 11.46 2.59 -18.79
C LEU A 162 11.36 1.49 -19.86
N PRO A 163 12.45 1.11 -20.58
CA PRO A 163 12.41 0.03 -21.58
C PRO A 163 11.97 -1.32 -21.03
N GLU A 164 12.24 -1.60 -19.73
CA GLU A 164 11.89 -2.89 -19.12
C GLU A 164 10.37 -3.12 -19.08
N LEU A 165 9.55 -2.07 -19.11
CA LEU A 165 8.09 -2.19 -19.20
C LEU A 165 7.61 -2.91 -20.47
N ALA A 166 8.44 -2.95 -21.52
CA ALA A 166 8.12 -3.70 -22.73
C ALA A 166 8.09 -5.22 -22.51
N GLN A 167 8.67 -5.72 -21.42
CA GLN A 167 8.66 -7.14 -21.05
C GLN A 167 7.32 -7.57 -20.40
N LEU A 168 6.51 -6.63 -19.96
CA LEU A 168 5.20 -6.93 -19.40
C LEU A 168 4.26 -7.50 -20.47
N PRO A 169 3.48 -8.56 -20.17
CA PRO A 169 2.51 -9.13 -21.10
C PRO A 169 1.54 -8.09 -21.67
N GLU A 170 1.08 -8.28 -22.89
CA GLU A 170 0.21 -7.34 -23.61
C GLU A 170 -1.13 -7.09 -22.91
N ASP A 171 -1.65 -8.09 -22.19
CA ASP A 171 -2.89 -8.05 -21.42
C ASP A 171 -2.74 -7.37 -20.04
N THR A 172 -1.61 -6.71 -19.81
CA THR A 172 -1.31 -6.00 -18.56
C THR A 172 -1.88 -4.57 -18.56
N CYS A 173 -2.60 -4.21 -17.51
CA CYS A 173 -2.91 -2.81 -17.18
C CYS A 173 -1.82 -2.22 -16.28
N LEU A 174 -1.27 -1.09 -16.64
CA LEU A 174 -0.29 -0.36 -15.83
C LEU A 174 -1.03 0.58 -14.87
N ILE A 175 -0.85 0.37 -13.57
CA ILE A 175 -1.39 1.23 -12.51
C ILE A 175 -0.26 2.13 -12.01
N ILE A 176 -0.36 3.42 -12.29
CA ILE A 176 0.59 4.42 -11.78
C ILE A 176 0.08 4.95 -10.45
N VAL A 177 0.81 4.68 -9.38
CA VAL A 177 0.53 5.22 -8.04
C VAL A 177 1.21 6.58 -7.89
N GLY A 178 0.46 7.57 -7.42
CA GLY A 178 0.97 8.92 -7.18
C GLY A 178 2.09 9.00 -6.13
N PRO A 179 2.78 10.13 -6.06
CA PRO A 179 2.64 11.27 -6.96
C PRO A 179 3.18 10.97 -8.36
N PHE A 180 2.51 11.53 -9.38
CA PHE A 180 2.96 11.45 -10.77
C PHE A 180 3.23 12.87 -11.25
N PRO A 181 4.50 13.31 -11.28
CA PRO A 181 4.86 14.67 -11.60
C PRO A 181 4.44 15.07 -13.03
N ARG A 182 3.86 16.26 -13.18
CA ARG A 182 3.42 16.77 -14.50
C ARG A 182 4.55 16.80 -15.52
N MET A 183 5.78 17.12 -15.11
CA MET A 183 6.94 17.11 -16.01
C MET A 183 7.22 15.71 -16.55
N THR A 184 7.18 14.69 -15.70
CA THR A 184 7.32 13.29 -16.12
C THR A 184 6.25 12.91 -17.15
N GLU A 185 5.01 13.34 -16.95
CA GLU A 185 3.92 13.08 -17.91
C GLU A 185 4.19 13.74 -19.27
N VAL A 186 4.63 15.00 -19.28
CA VAL A 186 4.98 15.72 -20.51
C VAL A 186 6.16 15.07 -21.24
N GLU A 187 7.20 14.66 -20.51
CA GLU A 187 8.35 13.98 -21.10
C GLU A 187 7.98 12.62 -21.68
N LEU A 188 7.19 11.83 -20.97
CA LEU A 188 6.68 10.54 -21.46
C LEU A 188 5.83 10.69 -22.71
N SER A 189 4.95 11.70 -22.78
CA SER A 189 4.11 11.93 -23.96
C SER A 189 4.90 12.23 -25.23
N ARG A 190 6.12 12.77 -25.08
CA ARG A 190 7.07 13.06 -26.18
C ARG A 190 8.02 11.90 -26.47
N SER A 191 8.06 10.89 -25.61
CA SER A 191 8.98 9.76 -25.73
C SER A 191 8.52 8.77 -26.79
N TYR A 192 9.31 8.60 -27.85
CA TYR A 192 9.08 7.58 -28.86
C TYR A 192 9.01 6.17 -28.25
N LEU A 193 9.88 5.89 -27.28
CA LEU A 193 9.89 4.60 -26.58
C LEU A 193 8.58 4.36 -25.83
N TRP A 194 8.08 5.34 -25.09
CA TRP A 194 6.80 5.23 -24.38
C TRP A 194 5.65 4.94 -25.34
N GLN A 195 5.61 5.65 -26.47
CA GLN A 195 4.61 5.43 -27.53
C GLN A 195 4.70 4.02 -28.09
N ARG A 196 5.90 3.48 -28.28
CA ARG A 196 6.14 2.10 -28.74
C ARG A 196 5.67 1.04 -27.73
N ILE A 197 5.93 1.24 -26.43
CA ILE A 197 5.44 0.37 -25.36
C ILE A 197 3.90 0.36 -25.34
N GLY A 198 3.26 1.50 -25.60
CA GLY A 198 1.84 1.60 -25.92
C GLY A 198 0.91 1.79 -24.74
N PHE A 199 1.38 1.94 -23.51
CA PHE A 199 0.52 2.24 -22.37
C PHE A 199 -0.14 3.62 -22.52
N GLY A 200 -1.47 3.65 -22.26
CA GLY A 200 -2.28 4.85 -22.43
C GLY A 200 -2.82 5.08 -23.86
N ALA A 201 -2.29 4.36 -24.86
CA ALA A 201 -2.78 4.44 -26.24
C ALA A 201 -3.45 3.12 -26.71
N ARG A 202 -2.71 2.00 -26.64
CA ARG A 202 -3.17 0.67 -27.04
C ARG A 202 -3.37 -0.26 -25.87
N ARG A 203 -2.57 -0.08 -24.82
CA ARG A 203 -2.58 -0.86 -23.57
C ARG A 203 -3.23 -0.08 -22.47
N CYS A 204 -3.84 -0.77 -21.54
CA CYS A 204 -4.48 -0.19 -20.38
C CYS A 204 -3.47 0.58 -19.52
N LEU A 205 -3.84 1.80 -19.13
CA LEU A 205 -3.12 2.62 -18.15
C LEU A 205 -4.13 3.31 -17.26
N ARG A 206 -3.87 3.28 -15.97
CA ARG A 206 -4.65 4.00 -14.97
C ARG A 206 -3.72 4.73 -14.00
N LYS A 207 -4.17 5.88 -13.52
CA LYS A 207 -3.48 6.65 -12.49
C LYS A 207 -4.34 6.61 -11.24
N VAL A 208 -3.71 6.35 -10.10
CA VAL A 208 -4.36 6.34 -8.80
C VAL A 208 -3.63 7.28 -7.84
N PRO A 209 -4.32 7.84 -6.85
CA PRO A 209 -3.70 8.66 -5.83
C PRO A 209 -2.57 7.94 -5.08
N ALA A 210 -1.74 8.70 -4.37
CA ALA A 210 -0.70 8.13 -3.52
C ALA A 210 -1.30 7.28 -2.41
N VAL A 211 -0.65 6.14 -2.15
CA VAL A 211 -0.99 5.24 -1.05
C VAL A 211 0.25 5.01 -0.21
N TRP A 212 0.08 4.97 1.11
CA TRP A 212 1.18 4.71 2.03
C TRP A 212 1.63 3.25 1.95
N LEU A 213 2.86 3.00 1.49
CA LEU A 213 3.39 1.66 1.17
C LEU A 213 3.55 0.75 2.39
N PHE A 214 3.74 1.34 3.56
CA PHE A 214 3.90 0.66 4.84
C PHE A 214 2.67 0.86 5.72
N GLY A 215 1.52 1.05 5.08
CA GLY A 215 0.24 1.22 5.75
C GLY A 215 -0.30 -0.08 6.29
N ARG A 216 -1.38 0.05 7.03
CA ARG A 216 -2.16 -1.03 7.65
C ARG A 216 -3.22 -1.56 6.66
N PRO A 217 -4.15 -2.41 7.09
CA PRO A 217 -5.27 -2.85 6.25
C PRO A 217 -6.03 -1.71 5.55
N GLU A 218 -6.06 -0.50 6.14
CA GLU A 218 -6.65 0.67 5.48
C GLU A 218 -5.96 1.02 4.17
N SER A 219 -4.63 0.93 4.11
CA SER A 219 -3.89 1.22 2.86
C SER A 219 -4.14 0.15 1.80
N VAL A 220 -4.31 -1.11 2.22
CA VAL A 220 -4.72 -2.22 1.34
C VAL A 220 -6.12 -1.95 0.76
N ALA A 221 -7.08 -1.59 1.62
CA ALA A 221 -8.45 -1.26 1.21
C ALA A 221 -8.51 -0.01 0.33
N LEU A 222 -7.73 1.02 0.68
CA LEU A 222 -7.66 2.28 -0.05
C LEU A 222 -7.12 2.08 -1.48
N PHE A 223 -6.05 1.31 -1.62
CA PHE A 223 -5.51 1.01 -2.95
C PHE A 223 -6.52 0.24 -3.80
N GLY A 224 -7.17 -0.80 -3.26
CA GLY A 224 -8.18 -1.55 -3.99
C GLY A 224 -9.37 -0.69 -4.42
N ARG A 225 -9.83 0.23 -3.56
CA ARG A 225 -10.85 1.23 -3.91
C ARG A 225 -10.39 2.12 -5.08
N TYR A 226 -9.19 2.65 -5.04
CA TYR A 226 -8.65 3.48 -6.11
C TYR A 226 -8.50 2.74 -7.43
N VAL A 227 -8.09 1.47 -7.39
CA VAL A 227 -8.06 0.63 -8.60
C VAL A 227 -9.46 0.43 -9.14
N HIS A 228 -10.45 0.14 -8.28
CA HIS A 228 -11.83 0.00 -8.67
C HIS A 228 -12.37 1.29 -9.31
N GLU A 229 -12.22 2.44 -8.64
CA GLU A 229 -12.65 3.74 -9.17
C GLU A 229 -12.00 4.07 -10.52
N ALA A 230 -10.70 3.78 -10.68
CA ALA A 230 -9.98 4.02 -11.92
C ALA A 230 -10.36 3.06 -13.07
N MET A 231 -10.83 1.86 -12.76
CA MET A 231 -11.16 0.84 -13.76
C MET A 231 -12.64 0.82 -14.13
N VAL A 232 -13.54 1.14 -13.20
CA VAL A 232 -15.01 1.06 -13.34
C VAL A 232 -15.61 2.45 -13.50
N GLY A 233 -15.04 3.45 -12.86
CA GLY A 233 -15.45 4.84 -13.06
C GLY A 233 -15.18 5.26 -14.51
N ASP A 234 -16.13 5.97 -15.12
CA ASP A 234 -15.93 6.58 -16.44
C ASP A 234 -14.65 7.43 -16.40
N GLY A 235 -13.66 7.03 -17.21
CA GLY A 235 -12.35 7.67 -17.25
C GLY A 235 -12.45 9.14 -17.68
N LYS A 236 -12.74 10.01 -16.70
CA LYS A 236 -12.64 11.47 -16.81
C LYS A 236 -11.31 11.96 -16.29
#